data_a729c7182e1a847c09b309c7811c119e
#
_entry.id   a729c7182e1a847c09b309c7811c119e
#
_cell.length_a   1.000
_cell.length_b   1.000
_cell.length_c   1.000
_cell.angle_alpha   90.00
_cell.angle_beta   90.00
_cell.angle_gamma   90.00
#
_symmetry.space_group_name_H-M   'P 1'
#
loop_
_entity.id
_entity.type
_entity.pdbx_description
1 polymer ?
#
loop_
_entity_poly.entity_id
_entity_poly.type
_entity_poly.pdbx_seq_one_letter_code
_entity_poly.pdbx_strand_id
1 'polypeptide(L)'
;MSPRKKAARKQTPPVPLLLAIGGGVLLILTAILTAGNSKPAAVTPTSAQNVQAEIPYAEVERVSLFDAKAALDAGTAIFVDVRGDDVYAMSHIPGSLSIPLGELQISLDELDSAQWIITYCT
;
A
#
# COMPACT_ATOMS: atom_id res chain seq x y z
N MET A 1 26.06 -30.26 70.27
CA MET A 1 25.63 -29.28 69.26
C MET A 1 24.64 -29.99 68.34
N SER A 2 23.35 -29.70 68.51
CA SER A 2 22.28 -30.39 67.78
C SER A 2 21.73 -29.49 66.68
N PRO A 3 21.63 -29.92 65.41
CA PRO A 3 21.14 -29.05 64.34
C PRO A 3 19.61 -28.92 64.39
N ARG A 4 19.10 -27.71 64.49
CA ARG A 4 17.68 -27.38 64.39
C ARG A 4 17.18 -27.62 62.95
N LYS A 5 16.24 -28.56 62.78
CA LYS A 5 15.46 -28.75 61.57
C LYS A 5 14.53 -27.54 61.36
N LYS A 6 14.75 -26.76 60.26
CA LYS A 6 13.81 -25.73 59.82
C LYS A 6 12.58 -26.41 59.21
N ALA A 7 11.42 -26.21 59.82
CA ALA A 7 10.14 -26.64 59.27
C ALA A 7 9.81 -25.81 58.03
N ALA A 8 9.56 -26.49 56.92
CA ALA A 8 9.09 -25.87 55.68
C ALA A 8 7.64 -25.40 55.88
N ARG A 9 7.45 -24.08 55.81
CA ARG A 9 6.14 -23.44 55.91
C ARG A 9 5.43 -23.67 54.56
N LYS A 10 4.39 -24.53 54.51
CA LYS A 10 3.47 -24.67 53.37
C LYS A 10 2.80 -23.30 53.15
N GLN A 11 3.16 -22.63 52.09
CA GLN A 11 2.46 -21.44 51.64
C GLN A 11 1.20 -21.91 50.86
N THR A 12 0.05 -21.70 51.44
CA THR A 12 -1.23 -21.79 50.71
C THR A 12 -1.36 -20.58 49.82
N PRO A 13 -1.65 -20.75 48.52
CA PRO A 13 -1.87 -19.59 47.64
C PRO A 13 -3.06 -18.74 48.14
N PRO A 14 -2.97 -17.42 48.10
CA PRO A 14 -4.06 -16.57 48.58
C PRO A 14 -5.31 -16.75 47.68
N VAL A 15 -6.43 -16.98 48.35
CA VAL A 15 -7.75 -17.17 47.73
C VAL A 15 -8.10 -16.14 46.65
N PRO A 16 -7.71 -14.88 46.75
CA PRO A 16 -7.95 -13.89 45.70
C PRO A 16 -7.26 -14.21 44.36
N LEU A 17 -6.12 -14.92 44.36
CA LEU A 17 -5.41 -15.29 43.13
C LEU A 17 -6.19 -16.34 42.31
N LEU A 18 -6.84 -17.28 42.99
CA LEU A 18 -7.66 -18.32 42.33
C LEU A 18 -8.93 -17.71 41.70
N LEU A 19 -9.53 -16.71 42.37
CA LEU A 19 -10.70 -15.98 41.81
C LEU A 19 -10.32 -15.12 40.57
N ALA A 20 -9.14 -14.53 40.57
CA ALA A 20 -8.67 -13.75 39.41
C ALA A 20 -8.42 -14.64 38.18
N ILE A 21 -7.87 -15.85 38.37
CA ILE A 21 -7.62 -16.80 37.30
C ILE A 21 -8.93 -17.39 36.76
N GLY A 22 -9.86 -17.73 37.66
CA GLY A 22 -11.18 -18.28 37.27
C GLY A 22 -12.04 -17.28 36.51
N GLY A 23 -12.05 -16.00 36.93
CA GLY A 23 -12.78 -14.94 36.27
C GLY A 23 -12.23 -14.61 34.86
N GLY A 24 -10.90 -14.62 34.71
CA GLY A 24 -10.25 -14.36 33.43
C GLY A 24 -10.56 -15.44 32.39
N VAL A 25 -10.54 -16.69 32.77
CA VAL A 25 -10.86 -17.82 31.88
C VAL A 25 -12.32 -17.78 31.42
N LEU A 26 -13.24 -17.43 32.33
CA LEU A 26 -14.68 -17.33 31.99
C LEU A 26 -14.93 -16.21 30.97
N LEU A 27 -14.29 -15.04 31.11
CA LEU A 27 -14.42 -13.92 30.17
C LEU A 27 -13.84 -14.26 28.77
N ILE A 28 -12.73 -14.98 28.72
CA ILE A 28 -12.14 -15.43 27.44
C ILE A 28 -13.05 -16.44 26.75
N LEU A 29 -13.63 -17.38 27.49
CA LEU A 29 -14.57 -18.38 26.94
C LEU A 29 -15.84 -17.73 26.39
N THR A 30 -16.39 -16.71 27.06
CA THR A 30 -17.56 -15.99 26.57
C THR A 30 -17.23 -15.18 25.32
N ALA A 31 -16.05 -14.56 25.25
CA ALA A 31 -15.60 -13.83 24.07
C ALA A 31 -15.42 -14.76 22.85
N ILE A 32 -14.92 -15.97 23.03
CA ILE A 32 -14.77 -16.95 21.95
C ILE A 32 -16.14 -17.45 21.46
N LEU A 33 -17.09 -17.68 22.37
CA LEU A 33 -18.45 -18.12 22.02
C LEU A 33 -19.24 -17.06 21.27
N THR A 34 -19.02 -15.76 21.56
CA THR A 34 -19.70 -14.67 20.86
C THR A 34 -19.02 -14.32 19.52
N ALA A 35 -17.70 -14.47 19.42
CA ALA A 35 -16.97 -14.25 18.18
C ALA A 35 -17.23 -15.31 17.10
N GLY A 36 -17.56 -16.55 17.50
CA GLY A 36 -17.83 -17.65 16.58
C GLY A 36 -19.20 -17.57 15.88
N ASN A 37 -20.09 -16.67 16.30
CA ASN A 37 -21.43 -16.58 15.74
C ASN A 37 -21.68 -15.27 14.94
N SER A 38 -20.62 -14.50 14.69
CA SER A 38 -20.69 -13.43 13.70
C SER A 38 -20.69 -14.08 12.31
N LYS A 39 -21.89 -14.41 11.85
CA LYS A 39 -22.14 -14.68 10.43
C LYS A 39 -21.51 -13.50 9.69
N PRO A 40 -20.53 -13.70 8.78
CA PRO A 40 -20.03 -12.58 7.99
C PRO A 40 -21.27 -12.00 7.32
N ALA A 41 -21.58 -10.75 7.65
CA ALA A 41 -22.55 -10.00 6.90
C ALA A 41 -22.07 -10.11 5.46
N ALA A 42 -22.86 -10.77 4.61
CA ALA A 42 -22.61 -10.74 3.18
C ALA A 42 -22.53 -9.25 2.85
N VAL A 43 -21.31 -8.76 2.68
CA VAL A 43 -21.07 -7.53 1.96
C VAL A 43 -21.64 -7.82 0.59
N THR A 44 -22.90 -7.47 0.41
CA THR A 44 -23.46 -7.30 -0.92
C THR A 44 -22.40 -6.50 -1.62
N PRO A 45 -21.77 -6.99 -2.70
CA PRO A 45 -20.94 -6.12 -3.48
C PRO A 45 -21.91 -5.00 -3.89
N THR A 46 -21.80 -3.86 -3.20
CA THR A 46 -22.28 -2.62 -3.78
C THR A 46 -21.65 -2.67 -5.15
N SER A 47 -22.49 -2.86 -6.16
CA SER A 47 -22.08 -2.66 -7.54
C SER A 47 -21.16 -1.46 -7.48
N ALA A 48 -19.85 -1.70 -7.55
CA ALA A 48 -18.94 -0.65 -7.93
C ALA A 48 -19.62 -0.15 -9.20
N GLN A 49 -20.38 0.92 -9.06
CA GLN A 49 -20.76 1.71 -10.20
C GLN A 49 -19.41 1.93 -10.84
N ASN A 50 -19.23 1.19 -11.92
CA ASN A 50 -18.14 1.40 -12.84
C ASN A 50 -18.33 2.86 -13.27
N VAL A 51 -17.83 3.78 -12.43
CA VAL A 51 -17.53 5.14 -12.84
C VAL A 51 -16.37 4.90 -13.77
N GLN A 52 -16.73 4.43 -14.93
CA GLN A 52 -15.92 4.50 -16.10
C GLN A 52 -15.79 5.99 -16.31
N ALA A 53 -14.88 6.62 -15.56
CA ALA A 53 -14.41 7.95 -15.86
C ALA A 53 -14.07 7.85 -17.34
N GLU A 54 -14.87 8.48 -18.17
CA GLU A 54 -14.69 8.51 -19.60
C GLU A 54 -13.26 9.01 -19.81
N ILE A 55 -12.36 8.06 -20.16
CA ILE A 55 -10.95 8.37 -20.29
C ILE A 55 -10.86 9.26 -21.52
N PRO A 56 -10.52 10.54 -21.37
CA PRO A 56 -10.37 11.42 -22.52
C PRO A 56 -9.37 10.80 -23.48
N TYR A 57 -9.69 10.84 -24.78
CA TYR A 57 -8.80 10.32 -25.80
C TYR A 57 -8.49 8.81 -25.62
N ALA A 58 -9.53 8.00 -25.55
CA ALA A 58 -9.43 6.54 -25.39
C ALA A 58 -8.66 5.86 -26.54
N GLU A 59 -8.56 6.52 -27.69
CA GLU A 59 -7.80 6.10 -28.86
C GLU A 59 -6.29 6.24 -28.72
N VAL A 60 -5.82 7.03 -27.73
CA VAL A 60 -4.39 7.16 -27.46
C VAL A 60 -3.90 5.97 -26.65
N GLU A 61 -2.92 5.25 -27.21
CA GLU A 61 -2.32 4.12 -26.53
C GLU A 61 -1.69 4.54 -25.19
N ARG A 62 -1.97 3.77 -24.15
CA ARG A 62 -1.46 4.01 -22.80
C ARG A 62 -0.54 2.88 -22.38
N VAL A 63 0.63 3.25 -21.92
CA VAL A 63 1.62 2.30 -21.41
C VAL A 63 1.29 1.95 -19.96
N SER A 64 1.37 0.67 -19.62
CA SER A 64 1.22 0.26 -18.23
C SER A 64 2.42 0.76 -17.40
N LEU A 65 2.21 0.97 -16.09
CA LEU A 65 3.31 1.36 -15.20
C LEU A 65 4.45 0.32 -15.20
N PHE A 66 4.09 -0.96 -15.33
CA PHE A 66 5.07 -2.04 -15.36
C PHE A 66 5.94 -1.97 -16.63
N ASP A 67 5.32 -1.78 -17.79
CA ASP A 67 6.04 -1.71 -19.06
C ASP A 67 6.88 -0.43 -19.15
N ALA A 68 6.33 0.70 -18.69
CA ALA A 68 7.07 1.96 -18.59
C ALA A 68 8.31 1.82 -17.71
N LYS A 69 8.17 1.18 -16.53
CA LYS A 69 9.31 0.94 -15.64
C LYS A 69 10.35 0.03 -16.27
N ALA A 70 9.92 -1.03 -16.97
CA ALA A 70 10.83 -1.93 -17.68
C ALA A 70 11.59 -1.20 -18.80
N ALA A 71 10.90 -0.32 -19.55
CA ALA A 71 11.52 0.48 -20.60
C ALA A 71 12.53 1.49 -20.04
N LEU A 72 12.22 2.11 -18.89
CA LEU A 72 13.14 3.01 -18.19
C LEU A 72 14.42 2.27 -17.77
N ASP A 73 14.27 1.11 -17.11
CA ASP A 73 15.40 0.33 -16.61
C ASP A 73 16.29 -0.20 -17.75
N ALA A 74 15.67 -0.55 -18.89
CA ALA A 74 16.37 -1.02 -20.08
C ALA A 74 16.96 0.12 -20.92
N GLY A 75 16.57 1.37 -20.69
CA GLY A 75 16.97 2.52 -21.51
C GLY A 75 16.44 2.44 -22.96
N THR A 76 15.27 1.82 -23.17
CA THR A 76 14.68 1.59 -24.49
C THR A 76 13.63 2.61 -24.90
N ALA A 77 13.31 3.57 -24.01
CA ALA A 77 12.39 4.65 -24.27
C ALA A 77 12.93 5.99 -23.76
N ILE A 78 12.53 7.06 -24.46
CA ILE A 78 12.72 8.45 -23.97
C ILE A 78 11.47 8.80 -23.16
N PHE A 79 11.69 9.26 -21.93
CA PHE A 79 10.61 9.77 -21.09
C PHE A 79 10.52 11.30 -21.22
N VAL A 80 9.33 11.82 -21.45
CA VAL A 80 9.08 13.25 -21.60
C VAL A 80 8.07 13.71 -20.56
N ASP A 81 8.51 14.58 -19.67
CA ASP A 81 7.64 15.26 -18.72
C ASP A 81 6.96 16.43 -19.41
N VAL A 82 5.64 16.34 -19.56
CA VAL A 82 4.85 17.40 -20.21
C VAL A 82 4.21 18.37 -19.22
N ARG A 83 4.60 18.31 -17.94
CA ARG A 83 4.20 19.28 -16.93
C ARG A 83 5.02 20.57 -17.09
N GLY A 84 4.77 21.55 -16.22
CA GLY A 84 5.60 22.77 -16.23
C GLY A 84 6.97 22.54 -15.61
N ASP A 85 7.94 23.38 -15.97
CA ASP A 85 9.33 23.31 -15.50
C ASP A 85 9.46 23.41 -13.97
N ASP A 86 8.58 24.13 -13.32
CA ASP A 86 8.51 24.22 -11.87
C ASP A 86 8.21 22.86 -11.21
N VAL A 87 7.31 22.10 -11.80
CA VAL A 87 6.96 20.75 -11.32
C VAL A 87 8.09 19.77 -11.61
N TYR A 88 8.69 19.86 -12.80
CA TYR A 88 9.85 19.05 -13.17
C TYR A 88 11.02 19.28 -12.21
N ALA A 89 11.31 20.53 -11.86
CA ALA A 89 12.39 20.87 -10.95
C ALA A 89 12.16 20.32 -9.53
N MET A 90 10.91 20.17 -9.11
CA MET A 90 10.57 19.60 -7.80
C MET A 90 10.78 18.09 -7.76
N SER A 91 10.34 17.41 -8.82
CA SER A 91 10.45 15.94 -8.90
C SER A 91 10.14 15.47 -10.32
N HIS A 92 10.96 14.60 -10.87
CA HIS A 92 10.78 14.01 -12.21
C HIS A 92 11.37 12.59 -12.27
N ILE A 93 11.04 11.87 -13.35
CA ILE A 93 11.64 10.56 -13.61
C ILE A 93 13.12 10.79 -14.01
N PRO A 94 14.09 10.14 -13.33
CA PRO A 94 15.50 10.31 -13.66
C PRO A 94 15.80 10.07 -15.14
N GLY A 95 16.42 11.05 -15.80
CA GLY A 95 16.75 10.97 -17.21
C GLY A 95 15.63 11.38 -18.17
N SER A 96 14.46 11.80 -17.68
CA SER A 96 13.42 12.36 -18.54
C SER A 96 13.77 13.77 -19.03
N LEU A 97 13.20 14.12 -20.16
CA LEU A 97 13.27 15.47 -20.72
C LEU A 97 12.11 16.32 -20.18
N SER A 98 12.35 17.60 -19.88
CA SER A 98 11.28 18.57 -19.58
C SER A 98 10.86 19.24 -20.88
N ILE A 99 9.67 18.94 -21.34
CA ILE A 99 9.05 19.58 -22.51
C ILE A 99 7.59 19.86 -22.16
N PRO A 100 7.28 21.02 -21.61
CA PRO A 100 5.91 21.36 -21.25
C PRO A 100 4.94 21.21 -22.42
N LEU A 101 3.72 20.77 -22.16
CA LEU A 101 2.72 20.47 -23.20
C LEU A 101 2.53 21.62 -24.20
N GLY A 102 2.61 22.85 -23.72
CA GLY A 102 2.50 24.04 -24.57
C GLY A 102 3.66 24.25 -25.54
N GLU A 103 4.81 23.63 -25.27
CA GLU A 103 6.04 23.72 -26.05
C GLU A 103 6.32 22.47 -26.88
N LEU A 104 5.59 21.39 -26.62
CA LEU A 104 5.83 20.09 -27.26
C LEU A 104 5.85 20.19 -28.79
N GLN A 105 4.94 20.97 -29.39
CA GLN A 105 4.85 21.08 -30.85
C GLN A 105 6.08 21.72 -31.48
N ILE A 106 6.73 22.66 -30.78
CA ILE A 106 7.93 23.34 -31.31
C ILE A 106 9.22 22.60 -30.95
N SER A 107 9.15 21.69 -30.01
CA SER A 107 10.29 20.88 -29.56
C SER A 107 10.29 19.46 -30.13
N LEU A 108 9.41 19.15 -31.08
CA LEU A 108 9.37 17.82 -31.71
C LEU A 108 10.69 17.44 -32.37
N ASP A 109 11.43 18.39 -32.90
CA ASP A 109 12.73 18.16 -33.55
C ASP A 109 13.84 17.74 -32.56
N GLU A 110 13.61 17.94 -31.27
CA GLU A 110 14.52 17.48 -30.19
C GLU A 110 14.34 15.99 -29.88
N LEU A 111 13.24 15.39 -30.35
CA LEU A 111 12.89 14.00 -30.10
C LEU A 111 13.25 13.14 -31.31
N ASP A 112 13.98 12.08 -31.06
CA ASP A 112 14.27 11.09 -32.11
C ASP A 112 13.03 10.23 -32.38
N SER A 113 12.38 10.46 -33.52
CA SER A 113 11.18 9.73 -33.94
C SER A 113 11.40 8.23 -34.18
N ALA A 114 12.66 7.77 -34.23
CA ALA A 114 12.99 6.35 -34.30
C ALA A 114 12.96 5.66 -32.93
N GLN A 115 12.89 6.44 -31.85
CA GLN A 115 12.83 5.91 -30.49
C GLN A 115 11.40 5.85 -29.95
N TRP A 116 11.18 4.96 -29.01
CA TRP A 116 9.92 4.92 -28.27
C TRP A 116 9.85 6.09 -27.30
N ILE A 117 8.85 6.95 -27.46
CA ILE A 117 8.66 8.15 -26.64
C ILE A 117 7.46 7.90 -25.70
N ILE A 118 7.68 8.04 -24.40
CA ILE A 118 6.66 7.92 -23.38
C ILE A 118 6.48 9.28 -22.72
N THR A 119 5.34 9.92 -22.94
CA THR A 119 4.98 11.17 -22.24
C THR A 119 4.30 10.85 -20.92
N TYR A 120 4.52 11.67 -19.91
CA TYR A 120 3.84 11.54 -18.62
C TYR A 120 3.45 12.88 -18.03
N CYS A 121 2.33 12.86 -17.28
CA CYS A 121 1.84 13.97 -16.45
C CYS A 121 1.14 13.39 -15.21
N THR A 122 1.13 14.09 -14.10
CA THR A 122 0.40 13.70 -12.87
C THR A 122 -0.20 14.94 -12.20
#